data_4e423b8e9afdbed19d7f0d01f834446b
#
_entry.id   4e423b8e9afdbed19d7f0d01f834446b
#
_cell.length_a   1.000
_cell.length_b   1.000
_cell.length_c   1.000
_cell.angle_alpha   90.00
_cell.angle_beta   90.00
_cell.angle_gamma   90.00
#
_symmetry.space_group_name_H-M   'P 1'
#
loop_
_entity.id
_entity.type
_entity.pdbx_description
1 polymer ?
#
loop_
_entity_poly.entity_id
_entity_poly.type
_entity_poly.pdbx_seq_one_letter_code
_entity_poly.pdbx_strand_id
1 'polypeptide(L)'
;KENRASSKTALGGTPGVTIVTNNWLAETTLFSKHNIWFDESMRHTGGTDSKFYADVIEKNIPTAWVTDAYVYETISEDRLSFLYQYERARDQSNTNFRRKNKGNVRLNLMVLASILMKSFAVAILIITLPISLGLTLMTTARSLGWIAGRIGAIMGSESSLYSKTTGN
;
A
#
# COMPACT_ATOMS: atom_id res chain seq x y z
N LYS A 1 -17.58 0.07 -2.38
CA LYS A 1 -17.47 1.23 -3.30
C LYS A 1 -16.72 0.75 -4.52
N GLU A 2 -17.44 0.54 -5.61
CA GLU A 2 -16.84 0.32 -6.92
C GLU A 2 -16.06 1.56 -7.33
N ASN A 3 -14.75 1.46 -7.41
CA ASN A 3 -13.96 2.43 -8.15
C ASN A 3 -14.15 2.09 -9.65
N ARG A 4 -15.18 2.64 -10.26
CA ARG A 4 -15.28 2.68 -11.71
C ARG A 4 -14.18 3.58 -12.26
N ALA A 5 -13.05 3.00 -12.57
CA ALA A 5 -12.12 3.66 -13.47
C ALA A 5 -12.78 3.73 -14.85
N SER A 6 -12.82 4.90 -15.43
CA SER A 6 -13.39 5.16 -16.75
C SER A 6 -12.75 4.24 -17.80
N SER A 7 -13.58 3.77 -18.74
CA SER A 7 -13.27 2.81 -19.82
C SER A 7 -12.26 3.28 -20.88
N LYS A 8 -11.32 4.14 -20.54
CA LYS A 8 -10.25 4.52 -21.46
C LYS A 8 -9.11 3.52 -21.28
N THR A 9 -8.77 2.82 -22.35
CA THR A 9 -7.53 2.05 -22.43
C THR A 9 -6.38 2.95 -21.99
N ALA A 10 -5.90 2.72 -20.77
CA ALA A 10 -4.81 3.48 -20.22
C ALA A 10 -3.52 2.83 -20.70
N LEU A 11 -2.84 3.46 -21.63
CA LEU A 11 -1.48 3.11 -22.02
C LEU A 11 -0.53 3.31 -20.84
N GLY A 12 0.55 2.54 -20.79
CA GLY A 12 1.51 2.53 -19.69
C GLY A 12 1.89 3.94 -19.22
N GLY A 13 1.94 4.13 -17.93
CA GLY A 13 2.23 5.43 -17.30
C GLY A 13 1.01 6.30 -17.02
N THR A 14 -0.21 5.83 -17.26
CA THR A 14 -1.40 6.59 -16.87
C THR A 14 -1.48 6.70 -15.34
N PRO A 15 -1.55 7.93 -14.79
CA PRO A 15 -1.64 8.10 -13.35
C PRO A 15 -2.86 7.38 -12.74
N GLY A 16 -2.65 6.67 -11.64
CA GLY A 16 -3.71 5.96 -10.91
C GLY A 16 -3.98 4.53 -11.37
N VAL A 17 -3.35 4.05 -12.43
CA VAL A 17 -3.37 2.63 -12.81
C VAL A 17 -2.20 1.93 -12.15
N THR A 18 -2.47 0.88 -11.38
CA THR A 18 -1.43 0.05 -10.75
C THR A 18 -1.74 -1.43 -11.01
N ILE A 19 -0.70 -2.23 -11.11
CA ILE A 19 -0.86 -3.68 -11.14
C ILE A 19 -1.23 -4.16 -9.73
N VAL A 20 -2.34 -4.91 -9.66
CA VAL A 20 -2.78 -5.59 -8.45
C VAL A 20 -2.73 -7.08 -8.74
N THR A 21 -1.88 -7.80 -8.04
CA THR A 21 -1.53 -9.19 -8.36
C THR A 21 -2.66 -10.20 -8.21
N ASN A 22 -3.76 -9.82 -7.58
CA ASN A 22 -4.95 -10.68 -7.48
C ASN A 22 -5.88 -10.60 -8.71
N ASN A 23 -5.68 -9.63 -9.62
CA ASN A 23 -6.46 -9.50 -10.85
C ASN A 23 -5.62 -8.85 -11.94
N TRP A 24 -4.79 -9.63 -12.60
CA TRP A 24 -3.95 -9.16 -13.71
C TRP A 24 -3.62 -10.28 -14.68
N LEU A 25 -3.32 -9.92 -15.91
CA LEU A 25 -2.85 -10.81 -16.97
C LEU A 25 -1.62 -10.15 -17.60
N ALA A 26 -0.60 -10.95 -17.88
CA ALA A 26 0.59 -10.49 -18.57
C ALA A 26 1.05 -11.50 -19.61
N GLU A 27 1.66 -11.00 -20.67
CA GLU A 27 2.36 -11.85 -21.61
C GLU A 27 3.62 -12.45 -20.98
N THR A 28 3.92 -13.71 -21.30
CA THR A 28 5.13 -14.39 -20.78
C THR A 28 6.43 -13.72 -21.24
N THR A 29 6.38 -12.98 -22.33
CA THR A 29 7.50 -12.16 -22.82
C THR A 29 7.94 -11.11 -21.83
N LEU A 30 7.08 -10.70 -20.90
CA LEU A 30 7.42 -9.79 -19.80
C LEU A 30 8.59 -10.36 -18.96
N PHE A 31 8.55 -11.63 -18.69
CA PHE A 31 9.56 -12.36 -17.91
C PHE A 31 10.77 -12.73 -18.78
N SER A 32 10.55 -13.37 -19.92
CA SER A 32 11.61 -13.95 -20.73
C SER A 32 12.41 -12.91 -21.55
N LYS A 33 11.74 -11.90 -22.12
CA LYS A 33 12.36 -10.89 -22.98
C LYS A 33 12.76 -9.64 -22.22
N HIS A 34 11.89 -9.17 -21.33
CA HIS A 34 12.11 -7.92 -20.59
C HIS A 34 12.78 -8.15 -19.24
N ASN A 35 12.92 -9.41 -18.80
CA ASN A 35 13.54 -9.78 -17.54
C ASN A 35 12.96 -8.99 -16.35
N ILE A 36 11.64 -8.89 -16.28
CA ILE A 36 10.91 -8.27 -15.17
C ILE A 36 10.33 -9.37 -14.29
N TRP A 37 10.76 -9.44 -13.05
CA TRP A 37 10.36 -10.44 -12.07
C TRP A 37 9.92 -9.79 -10.78
N PHE A 38 9.17 -10.52 -9.96
CA PHE A 38 8.88 -10.09 -8.60
C PHE A 38 10.17 -10.11 -7.77
N ASP A 39 10.39 -9.06 -7.02
CA ASP A 39 11.57 -8.94 -6.14
C ASP A 39 11.36 -9.81 -4.88
N GLU A 40 11.98 -10.98 -4.85
CA GLU A 40 11.85 -11.94 -3.74
C GLU A 40 12.42 -11.41 -2.43
N SER A 41 13.35 -10.45 -2.45
CA SER A 41 13.85 -9.82 -1.24
C SER A 41 12.78 -9.07 -0.47
N MET A 42 11.70 -8.68 -1.16
CA MET A 42 10.56 -7.94 -0.60
C MET A 42 9.42 -8.84 -0.09
N ARG A 43 9.57 -10.17 -0.13
CA ARG A 43 8.49 -11.12 0.24
C ARG A 43 7.94 -10.91 1.65
N HIS A 44 8.75 -10.41 2.58
CA HIS A 44 8.37 -10.20 3.98
C HIS A 44 7.97 -8.74 4.29
N THR A 45 8.34 -7.78 3.44
CA THR A 45 8.08 -6.35 3.67
C THR A 45 6.85 -5.84 2.92
N GLY A 46 6.38 -6.58 1.93
CA GLY A 46 5.29 -6.17 1.04
C GLY A 46 5.70 -5.10 0.02
N GLY A 47 4.81 -4.85 -0.93
CA GLY A 47 5.04 -3.88 -2.00
C GLY A 47 5.76 -4.43 -3.23
N THR A 48 5.89 -5.75 -3.35
CA THR A 48 6.47 -6.46 -4.49
C THR A 48 5.73 -6.14 -5.79
N ASP A 49 4.40 -6.07 -5.74
CA ASP A 49 3.54 -5.66 -6.85
C ASP A 49 3.77 -4.20 -7.27
N SER A 50 3.94 -3.31 -6.31
CA SER A 50 4.25 -1.91 -6.59
C SER A 50 5.62 -1.72 -7.24
N LYS A 51 6.62 -2.53 -6.83
CA LYS A 51 7.93 -2.52 -7.47
C LYS A 51 7.86 -3.10 -8.87
N PHE A 52 7.22 -4.26 -9.03
CA PHE A 52 7.00 -4.89 -10.31
C PHE A 52 6.36 -3.92 -11.32
N TYR A 53 5.31 -3.21 -10.90
CA TYR A 53 4.69 -2.19 -11.72
C TYR A 53 5.63 -1.03 -12.08
N ALA A 54 6.45 -0.59 -11.13
CA ALA A 54 7.44 0.45 -11.40
C ALA A 54 8.45 0.01 -12.47
N ASP A 55 8.91 -1.23 -12.43
CA ASP A 55 9.84 -1.80 -13.42
C ASP A 55 9.19 -1.92 -14.82
N VAL A 56 7.89 -2.24 -14.88
CA VAL A 56 7.09 -2.25 -16.12
C VAL A 56 7.02 -0.86 -16.74
N ILE A 57 6.75 0.16 -15.93
CA ILE A 57 6.67 1.55 -16.38
C ILE A 57 8.05 2.09 -16.82
N GLU A 58 9.10 1.81 -16.06
CA GLU A 58 10.47 2.22 -16.39
C GLU A 58 10.91 1.71 -17.76
N LYS A 59 10.49 0.50 -18.13
CA LYS A 59 10.76 -0.11 -19.44
C LYS A 59 9.76 0.29 -20.52
N ASN A 60 8.84 1.21 -20.24
CA ASN A 60 7.81 1.68 -21.18
C ASN A 60 6.97 0.55 -21.78
N ILE A 61 6.68 -0.50 -21.00
CA ILE A 61 5.84 -1.61 -21.45
C ILE A 61 4.38 -1.17 -21.39
N PRO A 62 3.62 -1.33 -22.49
CA PRO A 62 2.22 -0.96 -22.52
C PRO A 62 1.42 -1.71 -21.47
N THR A 63 0.59 -0.99 -20.72
CA THR A 63 -0.37 -1.56 -19.78
C THR A 63 -1.76 -1.04 -20.10
N ALA A 64 -2.77 -1.83 -19.85
CA ALA A 64 -4.15 -1.46 -20.07
C ALA A 64 -5.02 -1.88 -18.88
N TRP A 65 -6.12 -1.17 -18.69
CA TRP A 65 -7.13 -1.53 -17.71
C TRP A 65 -8.34 -2.12 -18.41
N VAL A 66 -8.78 -3.29 -17.96
CA VAL A 66 -9.99 -3.96 -18.46
C VAL A 66 -11.12 -3.73 -17.47
N THR A 67 -12.15 -2.98 -17.87
CA THR A 67 -13.25 -2.58 -16.99
C THR A 67 -14.18 -3.72 -16.60
N ASP A 68 -14.29 -4.74 -17.45
CA ASP A 68 -15.26 -5.82 -17.30
C ASP A 68 -14.66 -7.11 -16.71
N ALA A 69 -13.37 -7.08 -16.33
CA ALA A 69 -12.71 -8.18 -15.67
C ALA A 69 -12.90 -8.05 -14.14
N TYR A 70 -13.97 -8.61 -13.61
CA TYR A 70 -14.27 -8.59 -12.19
C TYR A 70 -13.72 -9.83 -11.49
N VAL A 71 -13.07 -9.62 -10.36
CA VAL A 71 -12.66 -10.67 -9.41
C VAL A 71 -13.29 -10.37 -8.06
N TYR A 72 -13.91 -11.37 -7.47
CA TYR A 72 -14.47 -11.29 -6.11
C TYR A 72 -13.47 -11.88 -5.12
N GLU A 73 -13.11 -11.11 -4.11
CA GLU A 73 -12.24 -11.56 -3.03
C GLU A 73 -13.06 -11.67 -1.72
N THR A 74 -12.99 -12.82 -1.07
CA THR A 74 -13.52 -12.96 0.28
C THR A 74 -12.52 -12.38 1.27
N ILE A 75 -12.91 -11.32 1.96
CA ILE A 75 -12.11 -10.70 3.02
C ILE A 75 -12.47 -11.37 4.35
N SER A 76 -11.50 -12.00 5.00
CA SER A 76 -11.71 -12.58 6.33
C SER A 76 -12.03 -11.51 7.37
N GLU A 77 -12.84 -11.85 8.37
CA GLU A 77 -13.25 -10.93 9.44
C GLU A 77 -12.05 -10.36 10.20
N ASP A 78 -11.00 -11.16 10.39
CA ASP A 78 -9.76 -10.71 11.03
C ASP A 78 -9.14 -9.51 10.32
N ARG A 79 -9.22 -9.47 8.97
CA ARG A 79 -8.74 -8.34 8.18
C ARG A 79 -9.59 -7.06 8.34
N LEU A 80 -10.79 -7.18 8.84
CA LEU A 80 -11.68 -6.07 9.14
C LEU A 80 -11.52 -5.55 10.57
N SER A 81 -10.67 -6.18 11.39
CA SER A 81 -10.42 -5.74 12.76
C SER A 81 -9.61 -4.45 12.82
N PHE A 82 -9.83 -3.67 13.89
CA PHE A 82 -9.06 -2.45 14.17
C PHE A 82 -7.55 -2.74 14.22
N LEU A 83 -7.17 -3.78 14.95
CA LEU A 83 -5.78 -4.15 15.15
C LEU A 83 -5.09 -4.49 13.82
N TYR A 84 -5.72 -5.33 12.99
CA TYR A 84 -5.17 -5.67 11.68
C TYR A 84 -4.99 -4.43 10.80
N GLN A 85 -5.98 -3.54 10.75
CA GLN A 85 -5.91 -2.32 9.94
C GLN A 85 -4.81 -1.36 10.43
N TYR A 86 -4.64 -1.27 11.75
CA TYR A 86 -3.55 -0.52 12.37
C TYR A 86 -2.18 -1.10 12.00
N GLU A 87 -1.97 -2.41 12.25
CA GLU A 87 -0.69 -3.07 11.98
C GLU A 87 -0.31 -3.02 10.51
N ARG A 88 -1.27 -3.31 9.64
CA ARG A 88 -1.06 -3.22 8.19
C ARG A 88 -0.65 -1.80 7.76
N ALA A 89 -1.32 -0.79 8.26
CA ALA A 89 -1.00 0.60 7.93
C ALA A 89 0.36 1.03 8.49
N ARG A 90 0.72 0.57 9.70
CA ARG A 90 2.03 0.79 10.32
C ARG A 90 3.14 0.23 9.42
N ASP A 91 3.02 -1.02 9.05
CA ASP A 91 4.05 -1.72 8.30
C ASP A 91 4.17 -1.21 6.86
N GLN A 92 3.06 -0.93 6.20
CA GLN A 92 3.06 -0.28 4.89
C GLN A 92 3.69 1.12 4.94
N SER A 93 3.38 1.90 5.97
CA SER A 93 3.95 3.24 6.15
C SER A 93 5.45 3.19 6.36
N ASN A 94 5.93 2.28 7.21
CA ASN A 94 7.35 2.05 7.49
C ASN A 94 8.10 1.67 6.19
N THR A 95 7.67 0.60 5.53
CA THR A 95 8.29 0.09 4.30
C THR A 95 8.31 1.13 3.19
N ASN A 96 7.19 1.81 2.94
CA ASN A 96 7.10 2.83 1.91
C ASN A 96 8.01 4.03 2.18
N PHE A 97 8.13 4.42 3.45
CA PHE A 97 8.99 5.52 3.83
C PHE A 97 10.47 5.18 3.67
N ARG A 98 10.89 4.00 4.11
CA ARG A 98 12.25 3.50 3.92
C ARG A 98 12.61 3.39 2.44
N ARG A 99 11.72 2.82 1.62
CA ARG A 99 11.92 2.68 0.18
C ARG A 99 12.10 4.03 -0.51
N LYS A 100 11.23 5.01 -0.23
CA LYS A 100 11.34 6.36 -0.80
C LYS A 100 12.64 7.07 -0.43
N ASN A 101 13.17 6.81 0.75
CA ASN A 101 14.40 7.41 1.24
C ASN A 101 15.63 6.52 1.04
N LYS A 102 15.51 5.44 0.25
CA LYS A 102 16.60 4.49 -0.05
C LYS A 102 17.31 3.98 1.23
N GLY A 103 16.55 3.73 2.28
CA GLY A 103 17.04 3.31 3.60
C GLY A 103 17.62 4.42 4.46
N ASN A 104 17.94 5.59 3.91
CA ASN A 104 18.47 6.72 4.68
C ASN A 104 17.31 7.57 5.25
N VAL A 105 16.68 7.05 6.27
CA VAL A 105 15.52 7.68 6.91
C VAL A 105 15.99 8.72 7.92
N ARG A 106 15.67 9.99 7.64
CA ARG A 106 15.97 11.11 8.55
C ARG A 106 14.72 11.90 8.85
N LEU A 107 14.61 12.36 10.10
CA LEU A 107 13.61 13.33 10.48
C LEU A 107 13.99 14.69 9.85
N ASN A 108 13.10 15.21 9.03
CA ASN A 108 13.20 16.57 8.50
C ASN A 108 11.89 17.33 8.72
N LEU A 109 11.90 18.62 8.46
CA LEU A 109 10.75 19.49 8.72
C LEU A 109 9.48 19.03 8.00
N MET A 110 9.59 18.54 6.76
CA MET A 110 8.44 18.05 5.99
C MET A 110 7.85 16.76 6.59
N VAL A 111 8.71 15.85 7.06
CA VAL A 111 8.28 14.62 7.74
C VAL A 111 7.60 14.96 9.06
N LEU A 112 8.19 15.85 9.84
CA LEU A 112 7.60 16.31 11.10
C LEU A 112 6.23 16.97 10.86
N ALA A 113 6.14 17.89 9.91
CA ALA A 113 4.89 18.55 9.55
C ALA A 113 3.83 17.54 9.12
N SER A 114 4.19 16.53 8.32
CA SER A 114 3.25 15.48 7.88
C SER A 114 2.73 14.62 9.04
N ILE A 115 3.58 14.32 10.03
CA ILE A 115 3.19 13.59 11.24
C ILE A 115 2.25 14.46 12.08
N LEU A 116 2.57 15.73 12.31
CA LEU A 116 1.73 16.65 13.08
C LEU A 116 0.36 16.86 12.45
N MET A 117 0.31 17.11 11.13
CA MET A 117 -0.96 17.22 10.40
C MET A 117 -1.81 15.96 10.51
N LYS A 118 -1.18 14.78 10.38
CA LYS A 118 -1.88 13.50 10.50
C LYS A 118 -2.35 13.25 11.93
N SER A 119 -1.58 13.65 12.94
CA SER A 119 -1.97 13.56 14.36
C SER A 119 -3.16 14.46 14.66
N PHE A 120 -3.19 15.66 14.11
CA PHE A 120 -4.35 16.56 14.21
C PHE A 120 -5.60 15.95 13.57
N ALA A 121 -5.46 15.40 12.37
CA ALA A 121 -6.57 14.69 11.72
C ALA A 121 -7.08 13.50 12.53
N VAL A 122 -6.18 12.75 13.18
CA VAL A 122 -6.56 11.66 14.09
C VAL A 122 -7.33 12.17 15.30
N ALA A 123 -6.93 13.29 15.89
CA ALA A 123 -7.66 13.90 17.01
C ALA A 123 -9.11 14.24 16.60
N ILE A 124 -9.32 14.81 15.41
CA ILE A 124 -10.65 15.08 14.86
C ILE A 124 -11.44 13.77 14.67
N LEU A 125 -10.81 12.73 14.10
CA LEU A 125 -11.46 11.45 13.90
C LEU A 125 -11.91 10.80 15.21
N ILE A 126 -11.11 10.91 16.27
CA ILE A 126 -11.45 10.39 17.61
C ILE A 126 -12.63 11.17 18.20
N ILE A 127 -12.63 12.49 18.11
CA ILE A 127 -13.72 13.35 18.60
C ILE A 127 -15.02 13.05 17.87
N THR A 128 -14.96 12.80 16.56
CA THR A 128 -16.13 12.51 15.73
C THR A 128 -16.58 11.04 15.78
N LEU A 129 -15.81 10.14 16.41
CA LEU A 129 -16.11 8.71 16.45
C LEU A 129 -17.49 8.38 17.04
N PRO A 130 -17.90 8.96 18.19
CA PRO A 130 -19.25 8.71 18.73
C PRO A 130 -20.36 9.21 17.80
N ILE A 131 -20.16 10.36 17.14
CA ILE A 131 -21.12 10.98 16.22
C ILE A 131 -21.27 10.14 14.95
N SER A 132 -20.17 9.58 14.48
CA SER A 132 -20.15 8.74 13.26
C SER A 132 -20.61 7.30 13.49
N LEU A 133 -21.06 6.94 14.69
CA LEU A 133 -21.43 5.56 15.08
C LEU A 133 -20.37 4.52 14.68
N GLY A 134 -19.10 4.88 14.82
CA GLY A 134 -17.99 3.99 14.51
C GLY A 134 -17.57 3.93 13.02
N LEU A 135 -18.24 4.63 12.11
CA LEU A 135 -17.88 4.62 10.68
C LEU A 135 -16.43 5.08 10.42
N THR A 136 -15.89 5.94 11.29
CA THR A 136 -14.52 6.44 11.18
C THR A 136 -13.48 5.54 11.85
N LEU A 137 -13.90 4.47 12.52
CA LEU A 137 -13.02 3.60 13.31
C LEU A 137 -11.86 3.02 12.49
N MET A 138 -12.14 2.49 11.30
CA MET A 138 -11.10 1.90 10.44
C MET A 138 -10.16 2.97 9.87
N THR A 139 -10.68 4.16 9.60
CA THR A 139 -9.87 5.30 9.15
C THR A 139 -8.95 5.77 10.28
N THR A 140 -9.43 5.78 11.50
CA THR A 140 -8.64 6.07 12.71
C THR A 140 -7.53 5.05 12.90
N ALA A 141 -7.85 3.74 12.83
CA ALA A 141 -6.87 2.67 12.94
C ALA A 141 -5.73 2.83 11.90
N ARG A 142 -6.08 3.03 10.63
CA ARG A 142 -5.10 3.23 9.55
C ARG A 142 -4.26 4.48 9.74
N SER A 143 -4.85 5.56 10.23
CA SER A 143 -4.14 6.82 10.46
C SER A 143 -3.15 6.73 11.61
N LEU A 144 -3.54 6.07 12.71
CA LEU A 144 -2.65 5.76 13.83
C LEU A 144 -1.51 4.85 13.40
N GLY A 145 -1.82 3.79 12.65
CA GLY A 145 -0.81 2.89 12.09
C GLY A 145 0.18 3.63 11.18
N TRP A 146 -0.32 4.54 10.33
CA TRP A 146 0.56 5.33 9.47
C TRP A 146 1.55 6.18 10.28
N ILE A 147 1.10 6.85 11.34
CA ILE A 147 1.96 7.65 12.24
C ILE A 147 3.01 6.74 12.89
N ALA A 148 2.56 5.63 13.51
CA ALA A 148 3.45 4.68 14.17
C ALA A 148 4.51 4.11 13.21
N GLY A 149 4.13 3.80 11.97
CA GLY A 149 5.06 3.33 10.94
C GLY A 149 6.12 4.36 10.57
N ARG A 150 5.77 5.64 10.48
CA ARG A 150 6.73 6.73 10.24
C ARG A 150 7.73 6.89 11.39
N ILE A 151 7.21 6.92 12.61
CA ILE A 151 8.03 7.03 13.82
C ILE A 151 8.95 5.81 13.91
N GLY A 152 8.42 4.59 13.74
CA GLY A 152 9.21 3.37 13.76
C GLY A 152 10.33 3.38 12.72
N ALA A 153 10.05 3.83 11.49
CA ALA A 153 11.07 3.94 10.45
C ALA A 153 12.19 4.92 10.82
N ILE A 154 11.85 6.06 11.44
CA ILE A 154 12.83 7.05 11.93
C ILE A 154 13.68 6.46 13.06
N MET A 155 13.07 5.66 13.93
CA MET A 155 13.75 4.96 15.03
C MET A 155 14.54 3.72 14.59
N GLY A 156 14.54 3.39 13.30
CA GLY A 156 15.29 2.26 12.76
C GLY A 156 14.57 0.91 12.81
N SER A 157 13.30 0.85 13.24
CA SER A 157 12.55 -0.41 13.26
C SER A 157 12.22 -0.90 11.85
N GLU A 158 12.24 -2.22 11.66
CA GLU A 158 11.86 -2.87 10.41
C GLU A 158 10.45 -3.45 10.49
N SER A 159 9.79 -3.50 9.34
CA SER A 159 8.47 -4.11 9.22
C SER A 159 8.59 -5.62 9.07
N SER A 160 7.72 -6.35 9.76
CA SER A 160 7.67 -7.82 9.73
C SER A 160 6.27 -8.37 9.45
N LEU A 161 5.40 -7.59 8.81
CA LEU A 161 3.98 -7.95 8.63
C LEU A 161 3.80 -9.36 8.07
N TYR A 162 4.62 -9.75 7.11
CA TYR A 162 4.50 -11.03 6.43
C TYR A 162 5.40 -12.13 7.01
N SER A 163 6.14 -11.86 8.07
CA SER A 163 6.93 -12.90 8.75
C SER A 163 6.06 -13.94 9.48
N LYS A 164 4.80 -13.56 9.77
CA LYS A 164 3.80 -14.41 10.45
C LYS A 164 2.76 -15.02 9.50
N THR A 165 2.83 -14.75 8.20
CA THR A 165 1.97 -15.42 7.23
C THR A 165 2.51 -16.82 6.98
N THR A 166 2.23 -17.70 7.89
CA THR A 166 2.24 -19.14 7.63
C THR A 166 1.09 -19.41 6.68
N GLY A 167 1.42 -19.59 5.41
CA GLY A 167 0.48 -20.23 4.49
C GLY A 167 0.22 -21.64 4.98
N ASN A 168 -0.97 -21.92 5.41
CA ASN A 168 -1.61 -23.22 5.39
C ASN A 168 -2.72 -23.14 4.37
#